data_a9623fdf2cff50b80682e3700b7d88f6
#
_entry.id   a9623fdf2cff50b80682e3700b7d88f6
#
_cell.length_a   1.000
_cell.length_b   1.000
_cell.length_c   1.000
_cell.angle_alpha   90.00
_cell.angle_beta   90.00
_cell.angle_gamma   90.00
#
_symmetry.space_group_name_H-M   'P 1'
#
loop_
_entity.id
_entity.type
_entity.pdbx_description
1 polymer ?
#
loop_
_entity_poly.entity_id
_entity_poly.type
_entity_poly.pdbx_seq_one_letter_code
_entity_poly.pdbx_strand_id
1 'polypeptide(L)'
;MGVAVKHFADSLSIFNYVDIPQNARVIDVGTGAGFPGIVLKIARPDIELTLLDSLKKRFIFLEEVINKLDLEAEFLQGRAEDYGNDIDCRESYDLVVSRAVANLNTLSEYCLPLTRLSGMFIAFKGSSGEDEVESAKKAISILGGKLKKCYSFELPYDCGSRTLVCIEKVQPTPDKYPRNNGKIKSKPL
;
A
#
# COMPACT_ATOMS: atom_id res chain seq x y z
N MET A 1 24.22 6.33 3.98
CA MET A 1 23.25 7.39 3.60
C MET A 1 22.13 6.89 2.68
N GLY A 2 22.41 6.11 1.63
CA GLY A 2 21.36 5.65 0.69
C GLY A 2 20.19 4.88 1.26
N VAL A 3 20.38 3.96 2.22
CA VAL A 3 19.28 3.20 2.86
C VAL A 3 18.37 4.12 3.66
N ALA A 4 18.94 5.03 4.47
CA ALA A 4 18.16 5.95 5.28
C ALA A 4 17.24 6.84 4.42
N VAL A 5 17.72 7.35 3.30
CA VAL A 5 16.93 8.23 2.42
C VAL A 5 15.96 7.42 1.55
N LYS A 6 16.46 6.39 0.86
CA LYS A 6 15.63 5.63 -0.12
C LYS A 6 14.54 4.77 0.52
N HIS A 7 14.63 4.49 1.82
CA HIS A 7 13.62 3.69 2.51
C HIS A 7 12.91 4.45 3.62
N PHE A 8 13.63 5.06 4.57
CA PHE A 8 12.99 5.74 5.69
C PHE A 8 12.40 7.10 5.30
N ALA A 9 13.19 8.01 4.70
CA ALA A 9 12.67 9.31 4.28
C ALA A 9 11.58 9.17 3.20
N ASP A 10 11.74 8.23 2.26
CA ASP A 10 10.72 7.88 1.28
C ASP A 10 9.41 7.44 1.96
N SER A 11 9.48 6.53 2.95
CA SER A 11 8.30 6.09 3.70
C SER A 11 7.62 7.22 4.49
N LEU A 12 8.42 8.11 5.10
CA LEU A 12 7.91 9.25 5.88
C LEU A 12 7.32 10.37 5.01
N SER A 13 7.64 10.39 3.71
CA SER A 13 7.16 11.44 2.80
C SER A 13 5.64 11.53 2.73
N ILE A 14 4.90 10.45 3.02
CA ILE A 14 3.43 10.42 3.03
C ILE A 14 2.86 11.50 3.96
N PHE A 15 3.49 11.77 5.11
CA PHE A 15 3.01 12.72 6.10
C PHE A 15 3.00 14.19 5.61
N ASN A 16 3.72 14.50 4.54
CA ASN A 16 3.68 15.82 3.92
C ASN A 16 2.42 16.05 3.06
N TYR A 17 1.70 14.97 2.72
CA TYR A 17 0.67 15.03 1.68
C TYR A 17 -0.65 14.38 2.08
N VAL A 18 -0.64 13.51 3.10
CA VAL A 18 -1.80 12.71 3.49
C VAL A 18 -1.99 12.79 5.00
N ASP A 19 -3.18 13.21 5.42
CA ASP A 19 -3.59 13.12 6.81
C ASP A 19 -4.08 11.70 7.10
N ILE A 20 -3.41 11.02 8.03
CA ILE A 20 -3.78 9.69 8.49
C ILE A 20 -4.63 9.86 9.75
N PRO A 21 -5.88 9.35 9.77
CA PRO A 21 -6.74 9.43 10.95
C PRO A 21 -6.09 8.85 12.21
N GLN A 22 -6.52 9.32 13.37
CA GLN A 22 -6.08 8.73 14.63
C GLN A 22 -6.64 7.29 14.75
N ASN A 23 -5.82 6.37 15.26
CA ASN A 23 -6.14 4.94 15.38
C ASN A 23 -6.56 4.30 14.05
N ALA A 24 -6.03 4.80 12.93
CA ALA A 24 -6.33 4.26 11.61
C ALA A 24 -5.87 2.79 11.48
N ARG A 25 -6.71 1.95 10.90
CA ARG A 25 -6.33 0.60 10.44
C ARG A 25 -5.54 0.72 9.13
N VAL A 26 -4.27 0.37 9.19
CA VAL A 26 -3.33 0.51 8.06
C VAL A 26 -2.82 -0.85 7.63
N ILE A 27 -2.92 -1.18 6.33
CA ILE A 27 -2.29 -2.39 5.78
C ILE A 27 -1.20 -2.02 4.77
N ASP A 28 -0.03 -2.65 4.92
CA ASP A 28 1.09 -2.56 3.97
C ASP A 28 1.12 -3.81 3.08
N VAL A 29 0.70 -3.64 1.83
CA VAL A 29 0.56 -4.73 0.86
C VAL A 29 1.86 -4.99 0.13
N GLY A 30 2.41 -6.19 0.34
CA GLY A 30 3.73 -6.57 -0.18
C GLY A 30 4.85 -5.89 0.60
N THR A 31 4.73 -5.89 1.91
CA THR A 31 5.57 -5.12 2.84
C THR A 31 7.07 -5.37 2.72
N GLY A 32 7.48 -6.54 2.25
CA GLY A 32 8.89 -6.89 2.03
C GLY A 32 9.71 -6.87 3.32
N ALA A 33 10.55 -5.86 3.48
CA ALA A 33 11.34 -5.63 4.68
C ALA A 33 10.67 -4.66 5.68
N GLY A 34 9.35 -4.47 5.57
CA GLY A 34 8.58 -3.60 6.47
C GLY A 34 8.45 -2.15 6.01
N PHE A 35 8.63 -1.87 4.72
CA PHE A 35 8.55 -0.53 4.16
C PHE A 35 7.37 -0.37 3.18
N PRO A 36 6.50 0.63 3.40
CA PRO A 36 6.59 1.71 4.36
C PRO A 36 6.03 1.39 5.76
N GLY A 37 5.30 0.28 5.98
CA GLY A 37 4.45 0.00 7.12
C GLY A 37 5.10 0.22 8.48
N ILE A 38 6.26 -0.42 8.76
CA ILE A 38 6.94 -0.30 10.06
C ILE A 38 7.38 1.14 10.32
N VAL A 39 7.82 1.86 9.30
CA VAL A 39 8.23 3.26 9.44
C VAL A 39 7.04 4.15 9.81
N LEU A 40 5.87 3.87 9.23
CA LEU A 40 4.62 4.57 9.58
C LEU A 40 4.23 4.28 11.03
N LYS A 41 4.33 3.03 11.49
CA LYS A 41 4.03 2.64 12.88
C LYS A 41 4.96 3.31 13.89
N ILE A 42 6.25 3.43 13.57
CA ILE A 42 7.23 4.15 14.41
C ILE A 42 6.85 5.63 14.53
N ALA A 43 6.48 6.27 13.42
CA ALA A 43 6.13 7.70 13.40
C ALA A 43 4.73 7.99 13.98
N ARG A 44 3.83 7.02 13.92
CA ARG A 44 2.44 7.06 14.38
C ARG A 44 2.13 5.80 15.18
N PRO A 45 2.52 5.76 16.46
CA PRO A 45 2.31 4.57 17.31
C PRO A 45 0.84 4.19 17.53
N ASP A 46 -0.06 5.14 17.30
CA ASP A 46 -1.51 4.96 17.41
C ASP A 46 -2.14 4.11 16.31
N ILE A 47 -1.53 3.99 15.11
CA ILE A 47 -2.14 3.21 14.03
C ILE A 47 -2.15 1.70 14.34
N GLU A 48 -3.17 1.01 13.85
CA GLU A 48 -3.26 -0.45 13.86
C GLU A 48 -2.64 -0.97 12.56
N LEU A 49 -1.40 -1.47 12.66
CA LEU A 49 -0.62 -1.90 11.49
C LEU A 49 -0.82 -3.38 11.18
N THR A 50 -1.19 -3.69 9.93
CA THR A 50 -1.16 -5.03 9.34
C THR A 50 -0.09 -5.11 8.27
N LEU A 51 0.78 -6.12 8.32
CA LEU A 51 1.84 -6.39 7.35
C LEU A 51 1.46 -7.60 6.49
N LEU A 52 1.25 -7.42 5.20
CA LEU A 52 0.87 -8.46 4.27
C LEU A 52 2.00 -8.79 3.31
N ASP A 53 2.41 -10.07 3.26
CA ASP A 53 3.36 -10.57 2.26
C ASP A 53 3.12 -12.07 1.94
N SER A 54 3.46 -12.50 0.74
CA SER A 54 3.31 -13.89 0.33
C SER A 54 4.48 -14.80 0.74
N LEU A 55 5.62 -14.24 1.13
CA LEU A 55 6.84 -14.99 1.42
C LEU A 55 7.04 -15.20 2.94
N LYS A 56 6.80 -16.42 3.41
CA LYS A 56 6.94 -16.80 4.83
C LYS A 56 8.26 -16.37 5.46
N LYS A 57 9.38 -16.48 4.75
CA LYS A 57 10.71 -16.11 5.29
C LYS A 57 10.84 -14.64 5.68
N ARG A 58 10.00 -13.76 5.12
CA ARG A 58 10.00 -12.32 5.47
C ARG A 58 9.44 -12.09 6.86
N PHE A 59 8.45 -12.87 7.27
CA PHE A 59 7.82 -12.70 8.58
C PHE A 59 8.77 -13.00 9.74
N ILE A 60 9.67 -13.97 9.61
CA ILE A 60 10.69 -14.23 10.64
C ILE A 60 11.52 -12.97 10.92
N PHE A 61 11.93 -12.28 9.87
CA PHE A 61 12.66 -11.02 9.99
C PHE A 61 11.78 -9.89 10.55
N LEU A 62 10.53 -9.76 10.04
CA LEU A 62 9.62 -8.70 10.46
C LEU A 62 9.22 -8.86 11.94
N GLU A 63 8.94 -10.09 12.41
CA GLU A 63 8.65 -10.39 13.80
C GLU A 63 9.83 -10.00 14.70
N GLU A 64 11.06 -10.31 14.29
CA GLU A 64 12.26 -9.90 15.04
C GLU A 64 12.39 -8.38 15.12
N VAL A 65 12.11 -7.66 14.03
CA VAL A 65 12.15 -6.18 13.99
C VAL A 65 11.07 -5.59 14.89
N ILE A 66 9.83 -6.07 14.78
CA ILE A 66 8.68 -5.60 15.58
C ILE A 66 8.96 -5.81 17.08
N ASN A 67 9.44 -7.01 17.45
CA ASN A 67 9.77 -7.32 18.83
C ASN A 67 10.93 -6.47 19.38
N LYS A 68 12.00 -6.26 18.59
CA LYS A 68 13.15 -5.42 19.01
C LYS A 68 12.80 -3.95 19.19
N LEU A 69 11.79 -3.47 18.46
CA LEU A 69 11.34 -2.09 18.52
C LEU A 69 10.18 -1.88 19.50
N ASP A 70 9.73 -2.96 20.20
CA ASP A 70 8.58 -2.94 21.10
C ASP A 70 7.33 -2.35 20.42
N LEU A 71 7.07 -2.81 19.20
CA LEU A 71 5.92 -2.40 18.40
C LEU A 71 4.88 -3.52 18.33
N GLU A 72 3.64 -3.16 17.96
CA GLU A 72 2.56 -4.10 17.68
C GLU A 72 2.20 -4.04 16.20
N ALA A 73 2.08 -5.20 15.56
CA ALA A 73 1.58 -5.34 14.20
C ALA A 73 0.93 -6.71 13.99
N GLU A 74 -0.10 -6.75 13.16
CA GLU A 74 -0.68 -7.99 12.65
C GLU A 74 0.10 -8.48 11.43
N PHE A 75 0.21 -9.81 11.28
CA PHE A 75 0.90 -10.44 10.16
C PHE A 75 -0.06 -11.30 9.34
N LEU A 76 -0.23 -10.97 8.06
CA LEU A 76 -1.02 -11.74 7.12
C LEU A 76 -0.11 -12.40 6.07
N GLN A 77 0.09 -13.73 6.21
CA GLN A 77 0.88 -14.50 5.27
C GLN A 77 0.00 -15.03 4.13
N GLY A 78 0.12 -14.46 2.96
CA GLY A 78 -0.65 -14.89 1.78
C GLY A 78 -0.59 -13.87 0.66
N ARG A 79 -1.46 -14.05 -0.30
CA ARG A 79 -1.58 -13.12 -1.44
C ARG A 79 -2.64 -12.07 -1.16
N ALA A 80 -2.44 -10.86 -1.67
CA ALA A 80 -3.36 -9.75 -1.47
C ALA A 80 -4.76 -10.05 -2.05
N GLU A 81 -4.84 -10.75 -3.16
CA GLU A 81 -6.11 -11.15 -3.78
C GLU A 81 -6.91 -12.14 -2.94
N ASP A 82 -6.23 -12.98 -2.13
CA ASP A 82 -6.92 -13.89 -1.21
C ASP A 82 -7.59 -13.09 -0.09
N TYR A 83 -6.86 -12.18 0.54
CA TYR A 83 -7.39 -11.30 1.60
C TYR A 83 -8.37 -10.24 1.08
N GLY A 84 -8.26 -9.80 -0.17
CA GLY A 84 -9.26 -8.95 -0.80
C GLY A 84 -10.62 -9.63 -1.03
N ASN A 85 -10.67 -10.99 -0.96
CA ASN A 85 -11.89 -11.81 -0.97
C ASN A 85 -12.29 -12.30 0.43
N ASP A 86 -11.44 -12.13 1.44
CA ASP A 86 -11.71 -12.51 2.82
C ASP A 86 -12.67 -11.52 3.48
N ILE A 87 -13.67 -12.01 4.20
CA ILE A 87 -14.75 -11.18 4.77
C ILE A 87 -14.25 -10.21 5.86
N ASP A 88 -13.20 -10.59 6.59
CA ASP A 88 -12.68 -9.79 7.70
C ASP A 88 -11.71 -8.70 7.20
N CYS A 89 -11.09 -8.92 6.05
CA CYS A 89 -10.11 -8.00 5.46
C CYS A 89 -10.68 -7.10 4.37
N ARG A 90 -11.70 -7.60 3.63
CA ARG A 90 -12.30 -6.86 2.52
C ARG A 90 -12.89 -5.54 2.99
N GLU A 91 -12.48 -4.43 2.32
CA GLU A 91 -12.99 -3.07 2.57
C GLU A 91 -12.97 -2.66 4.06
N SER A 92 -11.93 -3.10 4.79
CA SER A 92 -11.82 -2.90 6.24
C SER A 92 -10.73 -1.93 6.69
N TYR A 93 -9.80 -1.52 5.80
CA TYR A 93 -8.67 -0.67 6.15
C TYR A 93 -8.90 0.80 5.77
N ASP A 94 -8.57 1.71 6.69
CA ASP A 94 -8.61 3.17 6.48
C ASP A 94 -7.59 3.61 5.46
N LEU A 95 -6.39 3.03 5.55
CA LEU A 95 -5.26 3.32 4.69
C LEU A 95 -4.62 2.01 4.22
N VAL A 96 -4.56 1.84 2.91
CA VAL A 96 -3.80 0.78 2.25
C VAL A 96 -2.58 1.42 1.62
N VAL A 97 -1.39 0.92 1.95
CA VAL A 97 -0.13 1.39 1.36
C VAL A 97 0.55 0.25 0.62
N SER A 98 1.27 0.57 -0.44
CA SER A 98 2.11 -0.40 -1.13
C SER A 98 3.28 0.28 -1.85
N ARG A 99 4.45 -0.37 -1.83
CA ARG A 99 5.66 0.11 -2.48
C ARG A 99 6.33 -0.97 -3.32
N ALA A 100 6.65 -0.65 -4.58
CA ALA A 100 7.47 -1.48 -5.48
C ALA A 100 6.97 -2.93 -5.71
N VAL A 101 5.64 -3.15 -5.71
CA VAL A 101 5.04 -4.50 -5.88
C VAL A 101 4.72 -4.81 -7.35
N ALA A 102 4.03 -3.88 -8.04
CA ALA A 102 3.56 -4.07 -9.41
C ALA A 102 3.23 -2.73 -10.09
N ASN A 103 2.89 -2.74 -11.38
CA ASN A 103 2.31 -1.59 -12.07
C ASN A 103 0.98 -1.20 -11.43
N LEU A 104 0.61 0.06 -11.54
CA LEU A 104 -0.52 0.65 -10.79
C LEU A 104 -1.88 -0.03 -11.11
N ASN A 105 -2.13 -0.43 -12.34
CA ASN A 105 -3.36 -1.16 -12.71
C ASN A 105 -3.49 -2.49 -11.95
N THR A 106 -2.44 -3.31 -11.95
CA THR A 106 -2.36 -4.56 -11.17
C THR A 106 -2.44 -4.29 -9.67
N LEU A 107 -1.70 -3.29 -9.20
CA LEU A 107 -1.64 -2.93 -7.79
C LEU A 107 -2.99 -2.43 -7.27
N SER A 108 -3.75 -1.72 -8.10
CA SER A 108 -5.11 -1.27 -7.76
C SER A 108 -6.04 -2.46 -7.48
N GLU A 109 -5.91 -3.57 -8.23
CA GLU A 109 -6.72 -4.77 -7.99
C GLU A 109 -6.31 -5.54 -6.72
N TYR A 110 -5.07 -5.40 -6.27
CA TYR A 110 -4.63 -5.94 -4.98
C TYR A 110 -5.09 -5.10 -3.78
N CYS A 111 -5.09 -3.77 -3.93
CA CYS A 111 -5.21 -2.84 -2.81
C CYS A 111 -6.62 -2.27 -2.61
N LEU A 112 -7.34 -1.92 -3.69
CA LEU A 112 -8.68 -1.31 -3.55
C LEU A 112 -9.72 -2.22 -2.92
N PRO A 113 -9.71 -3.57 -3.13
CA PRO A 113 -10.61 -4.46 -2.41
C PRO A 113 -10.39 -4.51 -0.89
N LEU A 114 -9.22 -4.12 -0.39
CA LEU A 114 -8.90 -4.01 1.03
C LEU A 114 -9.27 -2.64 1.62
N THR A 115 -9.33 -1.61 0.76
CA THR A 115 -9.60 -0.23 1.17
C THR A 115 -11.09 -0.05 1.48
N ARG A 116 -11.44 0.42 2.70
CA ARG A 116 -12.83 0.70 3.05
C ARG A 116 -13.41 1.90 2.27
N LEU A 117 -14.73 2.04 2.25
CA LEU A 117 -15.37 3.23 1.70
C LEU A 117 -14.87 4.49 2.42
N SER A 118 -14.58 5.53 1.65
CA SER A 118 -13.93 6.78 2.09
C SER A 118 -12.51 6.61 2.64
N GLY A 119 -11.94 5.40 2.58
CA GLY A 119 -10.53 5.14 2.85
C GLY A 119 -9.64 5.50 1.67
N MET A 120 -8.33 5.38 1.88
CA MET A 120 -7.31 5.77 0.91
C MET A 120 -6.40 4.59 0.55
N PHE A 121 -6.12 4.44 -0.73
CA PHE A 121 -5.01 3.64 -1.21
C PHE A 121 -3.89 4.56 -1.69
N ILE A 122 -2.68 4.39 -1.15
CA ILE A 122 -1.48 5.16 -1.50
C ILE A 122 -0.43 4.24 -2.11
N ALA A 123 -0.14 4.44 -3.39
CA ALA A 123 0.94 3.73 -4.07
C ALA A 123 2.22 4.59 -4.07
N PHE A 124 3.29 4.05 -3.49
CA PHE A 124 4.63 4.63 -3.55
C PHE A 124 5.31 4.20 -4.85
N LYS A 125 5.53 5.17 -5.74
CA LYS A 125 6.08 4.97 -7.08
C LYS A 125 7.39 5.74 -7.28
N GLY A 126 8.16 5.33 -8.28
CA GLY A 126 9.30 6.09 -8.79
C GLY A 126 8.87 7.22 -9.72
N SER A 127 9.78 7.68 -10.58
CA SER A 127 9.56 8.79 -11.52
C SER A 127 8.44 8.52 -12.55
N SER A 128 8.12 7.25 -12.84
CA SER A 128 7.06 6.86 -13.80
C SER A 128 5.66 6.82 -13.18
N GLY A 129 5.49 7.24 -11.94
CA GLY A 129 4.21 7.10 -11.23
C GLY A 129 3.04 7.81 -11.91
N GLU A 130 3.26 8.99 -12.47
CA GLU A 130 2.22 9.74 -13.18
C GLU A 130 1.81 9.06 -14.51
N ASP A 131 2.77 8.49 -15.24
CA ASP A 131 2.49 7.77 -16.50
C ASP A 131 1.67 6.50 -16.24
N GLU A 132 1.94 5.82 -15.10
CA GLU A 132 1.17 4.64 -14.70
C GLU A 132 -0.29 4.96 -14.37
N VAL A 133 -0.58 6.18 -13.90
CA VAL A 133 -1.96 6.61 -13.56
C VAL A 133 -2.85 6.58 -14.78
N GLU A 134 -2.39 7.09 -15.93
CA GLU A 134 -3.20 7.14 -17.15
C GLU A 134 -3.64 5.73 -17.57
N SER A 135 -2.71 4.78 -17.55
CA SER A 135 -3.00 3.37 -17.88
C SER A 135 -3.87 2.67 -16.84
N ALA A 136 -3.86 3.12 -15.58
CA ALA A 136 -4.60 2.52 -14.48
C ALA A 136 -5.99 3.13 -14.25
N LYS A 137 -6.36 4.23 -14.90
CA LYS A 137 -7.66 4.93 -14.68
C LYS A 137 -8.86 3.99 -14.76
N LYS A 138 -8.87 3.12 -15.76
CA LYS A 138 -9.94 2.15 -15.95
C LYS A 138 -10.01 1.14 -14.80
N ALA A 139 -8.87 0.58 -14.39
CA ALA A 139 -8.77 -0.36 -13.27
C ALA A 139 -9.26 0.29 -11.97
N ILE A 140 -8.76 1.49 -11.67
CA ILE A 140 -9.14 2.27 -10.49
C ILE A 140 -10.66 2.47 -10.44
N SER A 141 -11.26 2.94 -11.54
CA SER A 141 -12.71 3.20 -11.61
C SER A 141 -13.54 1.92 -11.45
N ILE A 142 -13.17 0.81 -12.11
CA ILE A 142 -13.87 -0.47 -12.01
C ILE A 142 -13.86 -1.02 -10.58
N LEU A 143 -12.76 -0.78 -9.85
CA LEU A 143 -12.55 -1.27 -8.48
C LEU A 143 -13.15 -0.35 -7.41
N GLY A 144 -13.88 0.69 -7.82
CA GLY A 144 -14.54 1.63 -6.91
C GLY A 144 -13.63 2.75 -6.39
N GLY A 145 -12.46 2.92 -6.98
CA GLY A 145 -11.52 4.00 -6.65
C GLY A 145 -11.72 5.25 -7.52
N LYS A 146 -11.23 6.37 -7.00
CA LYS A 146 -11.11 7.64 -7.72
C LYS A 146 -9.75 8.24 -7.43
N LEU A 147 -9.00 8.58 -8.48
CA LEU A 147 -7.75 9.32 -8.29
C LEU A 147 -8.05 10.65 -7.59
N LYS A 148 -7.44 10.84 -6.41
CA LYS A 148 -7.55 12.09 -5.65
C LYS A 148 -6.45 13.05 -6.04
N LYS A 149 -5.20 12.59 -6.02
CA LYS A 149 -4.03 13.42 -6.39
C LYS A 149 -2.77 12.56 -6.60
N CYS A 150 -1.85 13.08 -7.40
CA CYS A 150 -0.46 12.63 -7.47
C CYS A 150 0.44 13.72 -6.90
N TYR A 151 1.43 13.30 -6.11
CA TYR A 151 2.44 14.19 -5.56
C TYR A 151 3.81 13.70 -6.02
N SER A 152 4.46 14.45 -6.90
CA SER A 152 5.82 14.17 -7.37
C SER A 152 6.81 15.06 -6.63
N PHE A 153 7.90 14.47 -6.15
CA PHE A 153 8.94 15.14 -5.37
C PHE A 153 10.29 14.44 -5.52
N GLU A 154 11.36 15.17 -5.18
CA GLU A 154 12.72 14.63 -5.16
C GLU A 154 13.11 14.22 -3.75
N LEU A 155 13.71 13.04 -3.63
CA LEU A 155 14.36 12.66 -2.38
C LEU A 155 15.67 13.44 -2.21
N PRO A 156 16.02 13.82 -0.96
CA PRO A 156 17.27 14.54 -0.70
C PRO A 156 18.47 13.71 -1.14
N TYR A 157 19.61 14.40 -1.35
CA TYR A 157 20.89 13.81 -1.74
C TYR A 157 20.85 13.06 -3.07
N ASP A 158 20.14 13.58 -4.06
CA ASP A 158 20.00 13.02 -5.41
C ASP A 158 19.56 11.53 -5.41
N CYS A 159 18.73 11.15 -4.42
CA CYS A 159 18.23 9.79 -4.30
C CYS A 159 17.05 9.48 -5.23
N GLY A 160 16.77 10.40 -6.15
CA GLY A 160 15.82 10.25 -7.27
C GLY A 160 14.40 10.67 -6.94
N SER A 161 13.63 10.80 -8.03
CA SER A 161 12.23 11.24 -7.98
C SER A 161 11.31 10.18 -7.41
N ARG A 162 10.25 10.62 -6.74
CA ARG A 162 9.16 9.80 -6.20
C ARG A 162 7.82 10.38 -6.57
N THR A 163 6.83 9.49 -6.63
CA THR A 163 5.44 9.87 -6.83
C THR A 163 4.58 9.11 -5.82
N LEU A 164 3.79 9.83 -5.02
CA LEU A 164 2.70 9.25 -4.25
C LEU A 164 1.42 9.37 -5.04
N VAL A 165 0.84 8.24 -5.41
CA VAL A 165 -0.46 8.19 -6.09
C VAL A 165 -1.53 7.92 -5.04
N CYS A 166 -2.40 8.93 -4.81
CA CYS A 166 -3.45 8.89 -3.80
C CYS A 166 -4.79 8.57 -4.47
N ILE A 167 -5.39 7.43 -4.11
CA ILE A 167 -6.65 6.94 -4.65
C ILE A 167 -7.65 6.81 -3.51
N GLU A 168 -8.77 7.52 -3.61
CA GLU A 168 -9.87 7.44 -2.65
C GLU A 168 -10.85 6.33 -3.05
N LYS A 169 -11.30 5.55 -2.09
CA LYS A 169 -12.34 4.55 -2.30
C LYS A 169 -13.72 5.20 -2.22
N VAL A 170 -14.39 5.34 -3.36
CA VAL A 170 -15.67 6.07 -3.48
C VAL A 170 -16.87 5.16 -3.71
N GLN A 171 -16.65 3.91 -4.11
CA GLN A 171 -17.69 2.90 -4.30
C GLN A 171 -17.19 1.52 -3.85
N PRO A 172 -18.07 0.59 -3.47
CA PRO A 172 -17.68 -0.79 -3.18
C PRO A 172 -17.02 -1.45 -4.41
N THR A 173 -16.02 -2.27 -4.15
CA THR A 173 -15.43 -3.13 -5.19
C THR A 173 -16.42 -4.21 -5.57
N PRO A 174 -16.77 -4.40 -6.87
CA PRO A 174 -17.67 -5.46 -7.28
C PRO A 174 -17.17 -6.85 -6.85
N ASP A 175 -18.08 -7.76 -6.48
CA ASP A 175 -17.76 -9.08 -5.88
C ASP A 175 -16.89 -9.98 -6.77
N LYS A 176 -16.88 -9.77 -8.09
CA LYS A 176 -16.00 -10.50 -9.02
C LYS A 176 -14.52 -10.10 -8.93
N TYR A 177 -14.20 -9.11 -8.10
CA TYR A 177 -12.83 -8.63 -7.82
C TYR A 177 -12.49 -8.72 -6.32
N PRO A 178 -11.22 -8.98 -5.98
CA PRO A 178 -10.10 -9.21 -6.90
C PRO A 178 -10.22 -10.57 -7.61
N ARG A 179 -9.71 -10.65 -8.83
CA ARG A 179 -9.57 -11.89 -9.58
C ARG A 179 -8.39 -12.71 -9.01
N ASN A 180 -8.26 -13.97 -9.44
CA ASN A 180 -7.09 -14.75 -9.07
C ASN A 180 -5.80 -14.17 -9.69
N ASN A 181 -4.64 -14.40 -9.03
CA ASN A 181 -3.34 -13.85 -9.40
C ASN A 181 -2.95 -14.13 -10.88
N GLY A 182 -3.26 -15.31 -11.39
CA GLY A 182 -2.97 -15.66 -12.77
C GLY A 182 -3.66 -14.71 -13.77
N LYS A 183 -4.95 -14.40 -13.54
CA LYS A 183 -5.72 -13.46 -14.37
C LYS A 183 -5.23 -12.03 -14.20
N ILE A 184 -4.94 -11.61 -12.95
CA ILE A 184 -4.47 -10.26 -12.66
C ILE A 184 -3.16 -9.98 -13.41
N LYS A 185 -2.22 -10.92 -13.38
CA LYS A 185 -0.91 -10.77 -14.04
C LYS A 185 -0.95 -10.92 -15.56
N SER A 186 -1.72 -11.87 -16.07
CA SER A 186 -1.75 -12.16 -17.51
C SER A 186 -2.61 -11.15 -18.29
N LYS A 187 -3.62 -10.58 -17.65
CA LYS A 187 -4.54 -9.62 -18.25
C LYS A 187 -4.96 -8.57 -17.22
N PRO A 188 -4.08 -7.62 -16.88
CA PRO A 188 -4.43 -6.49 -16.01
C PRO A 188 -5.66 -5.72 -16.53
N LEU A 189 -6.41 -5.05 -15.62
CA LEU A 189 -7.62 -4.28 -15.95
C LEU A 189 -7.30 -3.05 -16.81
#